data_58e78efe33ee92eded87a1a6bbe5fb22
#
_entry.id   58e78efe33ee92eded87a1a6bbe5fb22
#
_cell.length_a   1.000
_cell.length_b   1.000
_cell.length_c   1.000
_cell.angle_alpha   90.00
_cell.angle_beta   90.00
_cell.angle_gamma   90.00
#
_symmetry.space_group_name_H-M   'P 1'
#
loop_
_entity.id
_entity.type
_entity.pdbx_description
1 polymer ?
#
loop_
_entity_poly.entity_id
_entity_poly.type
_entity_poly.pdbx_seq_one_letter_code
_entity_poly.pdbx_strand_id
1 'polypeptide(L)'
;GPVIQGFSINNLSIIFLFLYQLLILTYFFRKTGGLVLLRGDLTSDMFSSGSNTYLVVTQVFRASSFFAAAAFAYWYRSTGSLKSLLLLASSFLLLLLTNFPLALPRYMAGAFYMGLLFILVPNFRRRYIPGLLMLFIFLVLYPALAILRVPGQSAGEIGMVSSVAPFLTGDFDNFSTLSMTIEYVKGNGITWGKQLSGVLLFFVPSALWTGKPIGSGAFIAEARNWDFTNISCPYVAEGYINFGLFG
;
A
#
# COMPACT_ATOMS: atom_id res chain seq x y z
N GLY A 1 20.13 -18.93 16.66
CA GLY A 1 19.44 -19.14 15.38
C GLY A 1 20.45 -19.45 14.30
N PRO A 2 20.08 -20.10 13.18
CA PRO A 2 21.05 -20.44 12.14
C PRO A 2 21.71 -19.14 11.65
N VAL A 3 23.02 -19.06 11.84
CA VAL A 3 23.86 -18.04 11.20
C VAL A 3 23.80 -18.35 9.71
N ILE A 4 23.26 -17.44 8.93
CA ILE A 4 23.24 -17.60 7.47
C ILE A 4 24.69 -17.40 7.04
N GLN A 5 25.38 -18.50 6.81
CA GLN A 5 26.78 -18.48 6.39
C GLN A 5 26.86 -18.00 4.93
N GLY A 6 27.73 -17.03 4.68
CA GLY A 6 28.27 -16.78 3.35
C GLY A 6 27.62 -15.66 2.52
N PHE A 7 26.68 -14.87 3.04
CA PHE A 7 26.20 -13.73 2.27
C PHE A 7 27.14 -12.51 2.44
N SER A 8 27.87 -12.18 1.39
CA SER A 8 28.70 -10.99 1.32
C SER A 8 28.26 -10.11 0.15
N ILE A 9 28.20 -8.81 0.38
CA ILE A 9 27.94 -7.83 -0.67
C ILE A 9 29.28 -7.21 -1.03
N ASN A 10 29.62 -7.25 -2.31
CA ASN A 10 30.85 -6.62 -2.80
C ASN A 10 30.68 -5.08 -2.85
N ASN A 11 31.81 -4.35 -2.91
CA ASN A 11 31.76 -2.88 -2.88
C ASN A 11 31.01 -2.29 -4.07
N LEU A 12 31.04 -2.92 -5.25
CA LEU A 12 30.31 -2.47 -6.42
C LEU A 12 28.79 -2.57 -6.21
N SER A 13 28.32 -3.68 -5.63
CA SER A 13 26.91 -3.86 -5.30
C SER A 13 26.42 -2.87 -4.23
N ILE A 14 27.28 -2.53 -3.25
CA ILE A 14 26.96 -1.50 -2.25
C ILE A 14 26.72 -0.16 -2.93
N ILE A 15 27.66 0.26 -3.77
CA ILE A 15 27.56 1.52 -4.52
C ILE A 15 26.30 1.52 -5.37
N PHE A 16 26.05 0.43 -6.12
CA PHE A 16 24.88 0.29 -6.97
C PHE A 16 23.56 0.43 -6.17
N LEU A 17 23.44 -0.26 -5.03
CA LEU A 17 22.23 -0.21 -4.20
C LEU A 17 21.96 1.19 -3.64
N PHE A 18 23.01 1.91 -3.21
CA PHE A 18 22.87 3.28 -2.74
C PHE A 18 22.52 4.26 -3.86
N LEU A 19 23.22 4.18 -4.99
CA LEU A 19 22.91 5.02 -6.16
C LEU A 19 21.49 4.78 -6.64
N TYR A 20 21.03 3.53 -6.63
CA TYR A 20 19.66 3.17 -6.96
C TYR A 20 18.64 3.82 -6.01
N GLN A 21 18.86 3.75 -4.68
CA GLN A 21 17.96 4.40 -3.72
C GLN A 21 17.97 5.93 -3.86
N LEU A 22 19.13 6.54 -4.09
CA LEU A 22 19.26 7.98 -4.34
C LEU A 22 18.54 8.40 -5.63
N LEU A 23 18.63 7.62 -6.68
CA LEU A 23 17.90 7.84 -7.93
C LEU A 23 16.39 7.82 -7.70
N ILE A 24 15.90 6.82 -6.96
CA ILE A 24 14.47 6.73 -6.61
C ILE A 24 14.03 7.94 -5.78
N LEU A 25 14.79 8.30 -4.75
CA LEU A 25 14.50 9.45 -3.91
C LEU A 25 14.47 10.75 -4.73
N THR A 26 15.48 10.96 -5.58
CA THR A 26 15.57 12.16 -6.43
C THR A 26 14.41 12.22 -7.43
N TYR A 27 14.08 11.10 -8.05
CA TYR A 27 12.95 11.01 -8.97
C TYR A 27 11.64 11.32 -8.26
N PHE A 28 11.43 10.71 -7.08
CA PHE A 28 10.23 10.91 -6.30
C PHE A 28 10.12 12.37 -5.83
N PHE A 29 11.20 12.94 -5.28
CA PHE A 29 11.25 14.32 -4.84
C PHE A 29 10.94 15.33 -5.97
N ARG A 30 11.48 15.10 -7.17
CA ARG A 30 11.17 15.94 -8.34
C ARG A 30 9.71 15.84 -8.77
N LYS A 31 9.10 14.69 -8.65
CA LYS A 31 7.70 14.47 -9.04
C LYS A 31 6.70 15.02 -8.02
N THR A 32 7.01 14.95 -6.74
CA THR A 32 6.15 15.42 -5.67
C THR A 32 6.39 16.87 -5.26
N GLY A 33 7.48 17.48 -5.75
CA GLY A 33 7.90 18.82 -5.34
C GLY A 33 8.49 18.91 -3.94
N GLY A 34 8.64 17.77 -3.23
CA GLY A 34 9.17 17.74 -1.86
C GLY A 34 9.09 16.36 -1.21
N LEU A 35 9.38 16.34 0.09
CA LEU A 35 9.18 15.15 0.91
C LEU A 35 7.69 14.94 1.21
N VAL A 36 7.19 13.77 0.93
CA VAL A 36 5.82 13.38 1.24
C VAL A 36 5.79 12.66 2.57
N LEU A 37 5.32 13.34 3.60
CA LEU A 37 5.22 12.80 4.96
C LEU A 37 3.82 12.31 5.27
N LEU A 38 2.79 12.93 4.70
CA LEU A 38 1.40 12.54 4.86
C LEU A 38 0.77 12.15 3.53
N ARG A 39 -0.22 11.29 3.57
CA ARG A 39 -0.93 10.87 2.37
C ARG A 39 -1.69 12.04 1.70
N GLY A 40 -2.15 13.01 2.47
CA GLY A 40 -2.78 14.22 1.97
C GLY A 40 -1.85 15.16 1.20
N ASP A 41 -0.52 15.01 1.39
CA ASP A 41 0.46 15.80 0.63
C ASP A 41 0.57 15.34 -0.84
N LEU A 42 0.07 14.13 -1.14
CA LEU A 42 -0.10 13.66 -2.50
C LEU A 42 -1.36 14.31 -3.05
N THR A 43 -1.19 15.44 -3.73
CA THR A 43 -2.30 16.20 -4.29
C THR A 43 -3.14 15.37 -5.25
N SER A 44 -4.45 15.63 -5.30
CA SER A 44 -5.41 15.00 -6.21
C SER A 44 -4.95 15.08 -7.67
N ASP A 45 -4.23 16.13 -8.04
CA ASP A 45 -3.70 16.34 -9.38
C ASP A 45 -2.68 15.29 -9.81
N MET A 46 -1.96 14.71 -8.87
CA MET A 46 -1.02 13.62 -9.14
C MET A 46 -1.75 12.29 -9.42
N PHE A 47 -2.96 12.12 -8.90
CA PHE A 47 -3.80 10.96 -9.14
C PHE A 47 -4.76 11.18 -10.32
N SER A 48 -5.17 12.43 -10.58
CA SER A 48 -6.12 12.79 -11.65
C SER A 48 -5.49 12.77 -13.05
N SER A 49 -4.16 12.82 -13.16
CA SER A 49 -3.47 12.74 -14.45
C SER A 49 -3.58 11.38 -15.15
N GLY A 50 -4.41 10.46 -14.63
CA GLY A 50 -5.00 9.31 -15.33
C GLY A 50 -4.04 8.31 -15.99
N SER A 51 -2.74 8.54 -15.92
CA SER A 51 -1.75 7.65 -16.49
C SER A 51 -1.51 6.47 -15.55
N ASN A 52 -2.05 5.30 -15.89
CA ASN A 52 -1.70 4.04 -15.23
C ASN A 52 -0.18 3.85 -15.12
N THR A 53 0.57 4.40 -16.09
CA THR A 53 2.03 4.42 -16.09
C THR A 53 2.60 5.16 -14.88
N TYR A 54 1.98 6.28 -14.48
CA TYR A 54 2.41 7.03 -13.30
C TYR A 54 2.23 6.21 -12.02
N LEU A 55 1.08 5.56 -11.84
CA LEU A 55 0.80 4.72 -10.67
C LEU A 55 1.77 3.52 -10.60
N VAL A 56 2.00 2.84 -11.71
CA VAL A 56 2.93 1.71 -11.78
C VAL A 56 4.35 2.18 -11.47
N VAL A 57 4.82 3.25 -12.10
CA VAL A 57 6.17 3.76 -11.91
C VAL A 57 6.37 4.24 -10.47
N THR A 58 5.45 5.02 -9.90
CA THR A 58 5.58 5.51 -8.52
C THR A 58 5.46 4.38 -7.50
N GLN A 59 4.55 3.44 -7.68
CA GLN A 59 4.37 2.35 -6.73
C GLN A 59 5.49 1.30 -6.85
N VAL A 60 5.84 0.86 -8.06
CA VAL A 60 6.87 -0.16 -8.27
C VAL A 60 8.27 0.39 -7.97
N PHE A 61 8.63 1.56 -8.50
CA PHE A 61 9.94 2.17 -8.21
C PHE A 61 10.09 2.50 -6.73
N ARG A 62 9.08 3.09 -6.13
CA ARG A 62 9.09 3.42 -4.71
C ARG A 62 9.24 2.18 -3.85
N ALA A 63 8.48 1.12 -4.15
CA ALA A 63 8.58 -0.17 -3.47
C ALA A 63 9.96 -0.80 -3.60
N SER A 64 10.61 -0.66 -4.75
CA SER A 64 11.89 -1.32 -5.02
C SER A 64 13.05 -0.81 -4.13
N SER A 65 12.95 0.41 -3.55
CA SER A 65 13.92 0.89 -2.57
C SER A 65 13.99 0.02 -1.31
N PHE A 66 12.93 -0.72 -0.99
CA PHE A 66 12.88 -1.69 0.10
C PHE A 66 13.89 -2.82 -0.10
N PHE A 67 14.11 -3.28 -1.33
CA PHE A 67 15.04 -4.40 -1.59
C PHE A 67 16.46 -4.07 -1.21
N ALA A 68 16.93 -2.83 -1.39
CA ALA A 68 18.23 -2.39 -0.96
C ALA A 68 18.36 -2.42 0.57
N ALA A 69 17.37 -1.90 1.29
CA ALA A 69 17.34 -1.95 2.76
C ALA A 69 17.30 -3.40 3.27
N ALA A 70 16.53 -4.27 2.61
CA ALA A 70 16.45 -5.69 2.94
C ALA A 70 17.79 -6.42 2.71
N ALA A 71 18.50 -6.10 1.62
CA ALA A 71 19.82 -6.66 1.35
C ALA A 71 20.85 -6.26 2.42
N PHE A 72 20.88 -4.98 2.83
CA PHE A 72 21.74 -4.52 3.91
C PHE A 72 21.34 -5.09 5.28
N ALA A 73 20.06 -5.25 5.54
CA ALA A 73 19.56 -5.89 6.76
C ALA A 73 20.00 -7.36 6.84
N TYR A 74 19.91 -8.08 5.73
CA TYR A 74 20.36 -9.44 5.64
C TYR A 74 21.88 -9.55 5.81
N TRP A 75 22.64 -8.65 5.16
CA TRP A 75 24.10 -8.60 5.31
C TRP A 75 24.53 -8.26 6.74
N TYR A 76 23.89 -7.28 7.37
CA TYR A 76 24.13 -6.98 8.79
C TYR A 76 23.93 -8.21 9.68
N ARG A 77 22.86 -8.94 9.44
CA ARG A 77 22.60 -10.17 10.20
C ARG A 77 23.64 -11.27 9.98
N SER A 78 24.25 -11.36 8.81
CA SER A 78 25.26 -12.36 8.50
C SER A 78 26.63 -12.01 9.08
N THR A 79 26.96 -10.71 9.15
CA THR A 79 28.31 -10.26 9.52
C THR A 79 28.40 -9.64 10.92
N GLY A 80 27.31 -9.02 11.42
CA GLY A 80 27.31 -8.27 12.68
C GLY A 80 28.27 -7.09 12.72
N SER A 81 28.85 -6.66 11.59
CA SER A 81 29.89 -5.65 11.54
C SER A 81 29.34 -4.23 11.66
N LEU A 82 30.12 -3.32 12.25
CA LEU A 82 29.74 -1.89 12.33
C LEU A 82 29.54 -1.29 10.93
N LYS A 83 30.36 -1.69 9.96
CA LYS A 83 30.22 -1.24 8.57
C LYS A 83 28.86 -1.60 8.01
N SER A 84 28.42 -2.84 8.16
CA SER A 84 27.10 -3.28 7.67
C SER A 84 25.94 -2.62 8.42
N LEU A 85 26.09 -2.31 9.71
CA LEU A 85 25.11 -1.55 10.49
C LEU A 85 24.98 -0.12 9.99
N LEU A 86 26.08 0.59 9.74
CA LEU A 86 26.06 1.95 9.21
C LEU A 86 25.42 2.01 7.82
N LEU A 87 25.73 1.05 6.97
CA LEU A 87 25.14 0.95 5.64
C LEU A 87 23.64 0.64 5.70
N LEU A 88 23.24 -0.24 6.62
CA LEU A 88 21.82 -0.50 6.88
C LEU A 88 21.10 0.76 7.38
N ALA A 89 21.68 1.48 8.34
CA ALA A 89 21.10 2.70 8.89
C ALA A 89 20.93 3.78 7.81
N SER A 90 21.94 3.97 6.97
CA SER A 90 21.89 4.92 5.85
C SER A 90 20.83 4.52 4.81
N SER A 91 20.79 3.25 4.44
CA SER A 91 19.79 2.72 3.51
C SER A 91 18.38 2.80 4.07
N PHE A 92 18.20 2.55 5.38
CA PHE A 92 16.94 2.69 6.07
C PHE A 92 16.46 4.14 6.11
N LEU A 93 17.38 5.09 6.32
CA LEU A 93 17.06 6.52 6.23
C LEU A 93 16.57 6.89 4.82
N LEU A 94 17.24 6.45 3.77
CA LEU A 94 16.79 6.66 2.38
C LEU A 94 15.42 6.00 2.12
N LEU A 95 15.19 4.82 2.69
CA LEU A 95 13.89 4.16 2.62
C LEU A 95 12.80 4.99 3.33
N LEU A 96 13.08 5.52 4.52
CA LEU A 96 12.14 6.38 5.25
C LEU A 96 11.81 7.66 4.48
N LEU A 97 12.82 8.32 3.91
CA LEU A 97 12.61 9.54 3.11
C LEU A 97 11.78 9.29 1.85
N THR A 98 11.92 8.11 1.25
CA THR A 98 11.17 7.73 0.05
C THR A 98 9.80 7.14 0.37
N ASN A 99 9.71 6.36 1.45
CA ASN A 99 8.54 5.57 1.82
C ASN A 99 8.13 5.84 3.27
N PHE A 100 7.82 7.08 3.58
CA PHE A 100 7.40 7.44 4.94
C PHE A 100 6.10 6.69 5.30
N PRO A 101 5.99 6.05 6.48
CA PRO A 101 4.88 5.16 6.82
C PRO A 101 3.50 5.80 6.72
N LEU A 102 3.37 7.10 7.07
CA LEU A 102 2.09 7.81 7.02
C LEU A 102 1.67 8.18 5.59
N ALA A 103 2.64 8.28 4.66
CA ALA A 103 2.39 8.58 3.25
C ALA A 103 2.09 7.33 2.42
N LEU A 104 2.39 6.14 2.93
CA LEU A 104 2.14 4.88 2.24
C LEU A 104 0.71 4.36 2.44
N PRO A 105 0.17 3.61 1.47
CA PRO A 105 -0.93 2.71 1.75
C PRO A 105 -0.57 1.77 2.90
N ARG A 106 -1.52 1.50 3.79
CA ARG A 106 -1.28 0.73 5.04
C ARG A 106 -0.67 -0.64 4.78
N TYR A 107 -1.14 -1.34 3.75
CA TYR A 107 -0.62 -2.65 3.35
C TYR A 107 0.85 -2.58 2.92
N MET A 108 1.28 -1.53 2.20
CA MET A 108 2.67 -1.35 1.81
C MET A 108 3.56 -1.01 3.01
N ALA A 109 3.11 -0.11 3.88
CA ALA A 109 3.82 0.21 5.11
C ALA A 109 4.01 -1.05 5.95
N GLY A 110 2.94 -1.84 6.15
CA GLY A 110 3.00 -3.12 6.82
C GLY A 110 4.00 -4.08 6.16
N ALA A 111 3.91 -4.29 4.85
CA ALA A 111 4.80 -5.20 4.13
C ALA A 111 6.29 -4.81 4.25
N PHE A 112 6.62 -3.52 4.10
CA PHE A 112 8.02 -3.07 4.14
C PHE A 112 8.61 -3.14 5.55
N TYR A 113 7.97 -2.49 6.51
CA TYR A 113 8.53 -2.39 7.86
C TYR A 113 8.46 -3.70 8.63
N MET A 114 7.39 -4.49 8.46
CA MET A 114 7.30 -5.84 9.00
C MET A 114 8.29 -6.79 8.31
N GLY A 115 8.47 -6.65 6.99
CA GLY A 115 9.47 -7.42 6.25
C GLY A 115 10.89 -7.20 6.80
N LEU A 116 11.28 -5.93 7.03
CA LEU A 116 12.57 -5.61 7.67
C LEU A 116 12.67 -6.18 9.08
N LEU A 117 11.60 -6.07 9.87
CA LEU A 117 11.57 -6.60 11.22
C LEU A 117 11.75 -8.13 11.24
N PHE A 118 11.11 -8.85 10.31
CA PHE A 118 11.31 -10.30 10.14
C PHE A 118 12.76 -10.67 9.75
N ILE A 119 13.46 -9.80 9.02
CA ILE A 119 14.86 -10.01 8.67
C ILE A 119 15.76 -9.74 9.88
N LEU A 120 15.55 -8.63 10.58
CA LEU A 120 16.43 -8.16 11.65
C LEU A 120 16.26 -8.92 12.96
N VAL A 121 15.04 -9.34 13.29
CA VAL A 121 14.76 -10.00 14.57
C VAL A 121 14.41 -11.47 14.37
N PRO A 122 15.39 -12.40 14.54
CA PRO A 122 15.16 -13.83 14.27
C PRO A 122 14.06 -14.46 15.14
N ASN A 123 14.00 -14.03 16.40
CA ASN A 123 13.04 -14.55 17.37
C ASN A 123 11.62 -14.03 17.11
N PHE A 124 11.48 -12.99 16.30
CA PHE A 124 10.20 -12.43 15.90
C PHE A 124 9.31 -13.43 15.15
N ARG A 125 9.92 -14.37 14.43
CA ARG A 125 9.20 -15.46 13.72
C ARG A 125 8.65 -16.55 14.64
N ARG A 126 9.04 -16.53 15.94
CA ARG A 126 8.71 -17.59 16.88
C ARG A 126 7.44 -17.25 17.64
N ARG A 127 6.57 -18.26 17.84
CA ARG A 127 5.38 -18.22 18.69
C ARG A 127 4.38 -17.12 18.29
N TYR A 128 3.85 -16.43 19.31
CA TYR A 128 2.73 -15.50 19.19
C TYR A 128 3.16 -14.04 18.90
N ILE A 129 4.46 -13.72 18.87
CA ILE A 129 4.96 -12.34 18.74
C ILE A 129 4.44 -11.65 17.48
N PRO A 130 4.49 -12.26 16.28
CA PRO A 130 3.94 -11.64 15.08
C PRO A 130 2.43 -11.39 15.20
N GLY A 131 1.69 -12.36 15.75
CA GLY A 131 0.24 -12.24 15.95
C GLY A 131 -0.11 -11.13 16.95
N LEU A 132 0.59 -11.04 18.07
CA LEU A 132 0.39 -9.98 19.06
C LEU A 132 0.75 -8.60 18.49
N LEU A 133 1.83 -8.51 17.72
CA LEU A 133 2.19 -7.25 17.06
C LEU A 133 1.16 -6.87 15.99
N MET A 134 0.68 -7.80 15.19
CA MET A 134 -0.40 -7.56 14.23
C MET A 134 -1.68 -7.09 14.93
N LEU A 135 -2.04 -7.71 16.03
CA LEU A 135 -3.18 -7.32 16.85
C LEU A 135 -2.99 -5.90 17.41
N PHE A 136 -1.81 -5.58 17.93
CA PHE A 136 -1.47 -4.23 18.41
C PHE A 136 -1.54 -3.19 17.28
N ILE A 137 -0.96 -3.49 16.12
CA ILE A 137 -1.02 -2.62 14.94
C ILE A 137 -2.48 -2.40 14.53
N PHE A 138 -3.28 -3.46 14.51
CA PHE A 138 -4.68 -3.39 14.11
C PHE A 138 -5.53 -2.60 15.11
N LEU A 139 -5.41 -2.88 16.40
CA LEU A 139 -6.27 -2.27 17.43
C LEU A 139 -5.83 -0.86 17.84
N VAL A 140 -4.54 -0.56 17.76
CA VAL A 140 -3.98 0.69 18.29
C VAL A 140 -3.43 1.59 17.17
N LEU A 141 -2.49 1.07 16.38
CA LEU A 141 -1.85 1.90 15.36
C LEU A 141 -2.79 2.25 14.20
N TYR A 142 -3.68 1.34 13.81
CA TYR A 142 -4.60 1.58 12.71
C TYR A 142 -5.56 2.77 13.01
N PRO A 143 -6.29 2.81 14.13
CA PRO A 143 -7.12 3.97 14.48
C PRO A 143 -6.30 5.24 14.66
N ALA A 144 -5.17 5.16 15.37
CA ALA A 144 -4.30 6.32 15.58
C ALA A 144 -3.80 6.92 14.25
N LEU A 145 -3.35 6.08 13.32
CA LEU A 145 -2.91 6.52 12.00
C LEU A 145 -4.08 7.04 11.14
N ALA A 146 -5.29 6.53 11.31
CA ALA A 146 -6.46 7.03 10.60
C ALA A 146 -6.75 8.50 10.98
N ILE A 147 -6.69 8.82 12.26
CA ILE A 147 -6.87 10.19 12.78
C ILE A 147 -5.77 11.12 12.26
N LEU A 148 -4.50 10.69 12.35
CA LEU A 148 -3.36 11.51 11.91
C LEU A 148 -3.31 11.77 10.39
N ARG A 149 -4.03 10.98 9.59
CA ARG A 149 -4.05 11.11 8.12
C ARG A 149 -5.07 12.09 7.59
N VAL A 150 -6.05 12.50 8.41
CA VAL A 150 -7.09 13.45 8.00
C VAL A 150 -6.65 14.85 8.39
N PRO A 151 -6.37 15.75 7.43
CA PRO A 151 -6.04 17.14 7.72
C PRO A 151 -7.20 17.83 8.45
N GLY A 152 -6.91 18.52 9.56
CA GLY A 152 -7.89 19.34 10.29
C GLY A 152 -8.63 18.64 11.43
N GLN A 153 -8.41 17.34 11.68
CA GLN A 153 -8.87 16.72 12.92
C GLN A 153 -7.84 16.93 14.04
N SER A 154 -8.25 17.61 15.09
CA SER A 154 -7.41 17.80 16.27
C SER A 154 -7.36 16.53 17.11
N ALA A 155 -6.18 16.19 17.62
CA ALA A 155 -5.97 15.05 18.54
C ALA A 155 -6.83 15.12 19.84
N GLY A 156 -7.48 16.25 20.09
CA GLY A 156 -8.33 16.47 21.26
C GLY A 156 -9.73 15.83 21.18
N GLU A 157 -10.17 15.38 20.00
CA GLU A 157 -11.48 14.73 19.82
C GLU A 157 -11.43 13.19 19.90
N ILE A 158 -10.35 12.65 20.47
CA ILE A 158 -10.15 11.19 20.61
C ILE A 158 -11.03 10.66 21.74
N GLY A 159 -12.33 10.56 21.50
CA GLY A 159 -13.25 9.80 22.33
C GLY A 159 -13.23 8.31 21.93
N MET A 160 -13.76 7.45 22.80
CA MET A 160 -13.86 5.99 22.53
C MET A 160 -14.62 5.71 21.22
N VAL A 161 -15.60 6.54 20.87
CA VAL A 161 -16.38 6.43 19.61
C VAL A 161 -15.52 6.75 18.39
N SER A 162 -14.63 7.77 18.46
CA SER A 162 -13.73 8.10 17.36
C SER A 162 -12.66 7.04 17.11
N SER A 163 -12.29 6.28 18.14
CA SER A 163 -11.34 5.16 18.00
C SER A 163 -11.94 3.95 17.27
N VAL A 164 -13.25 3.76 17.34
CA VAL A 164 -13.97 2.65 16.68
C VAL A 164 -14.45 3.04 15.27
N ALA A 165 -14.70 4.32 15.02
CA ALA A 165 -15.20 4.82 13.74
C ALA A 165 -14.38 4.34 12.51
N PRO A 166 -13.03 4.28 12.54
CA PRO A 166 -12.24 3.77 11.42
C PRO A 166 -12.50 2.30 11.07
N PHE A 167 -13.06 1.52 12.01
CA PHE A 167 -13.44 0.12 11.77
C PHE A 167 -14.86 -0.04 11.20
N LEU A 168 -15.69 1.00 11.32
CA LEU A 168 -17.08 1.01 10.83
C LEU A 168 -17.23 1.70 9.47
N THR A 169 -16.20 2.41 9.04
CA THR A 169 -16.23 3.22 7.82
C THR A 169 -14.98 3.01 6.97
N GLY A 170 -15.00 3.46 5.73
CA GLY A 170 -13.84 3.45 4.84
C GLY A 170 -13.38 2.04 4.45
N ASP A 171 -12.15 1.68 4.79
CA ASP A 171 -11.52 0.42 4.33
C ASP A 171 -12.23 -0.86 4.85
N PHE A 172 -13.03 -0.77 5.92
CA PHE A 172 -13.78 -1.91 6.51
C PHE A 172 -15.26 -1.92 6.13
N ASP A 173 -15.75 -0.88 5.44
CA ASP A 173 -17.15 -0.79 5.03
C ASP A 173 -17.45 -1.57 3.73
N ASN A 174 -17.06 -2.84 3.75
CA ASN A 174 -17.35 -3.74 2.63
C ASN A 174 -18.84 -4.06 2.50
N PHE A 175 -19.61 -3.95 3.60
CA PHE A 175 -21.06 -4.17 3.57
C PHE A 175 -21.80 -3.06 2.84
N SER A 176 -21.35 -1.82 2.99
CA SER A 176 -21.92 -0.69 2.24
C SER A 176 -21.75 -0.89 0.74
N THR A 177 -20.52 -1.24 0.30
CA THR A 177 -20.25 -1.51 -1.13
C THR A 177 -21.05 -2.71 -1.65
N LEU A 178 -21.19 -3.77 -0.84
CA LEU A 178 -22.03 -4.91 -1.20
C LEU A 178 -23.49 -4.51 -1.35
N SER A 179 -24.03 -3.74 -0.39
CA SER A 179 -25.42 -3.24 -0.44
C SER A 179 -25.68 -2.38 -1.67
N MET A 180 -24.74 -1.45 -1.97
CA MET A 180 -24.82 -0.61 -3.17
C MET A 180 -24.74 -1.43 -4.47
N THR A 181 -23.93 -2.48 -4.49
CA THR A 181 -23.84 -3.39 -5.63
C THR A 181 -25.15 -4.15 -5.84
N ILE A 182 -25.77 -4.64 -4.76
CA ILE A 182 -27.07 -5.31 -4.82
C ILE A 182 -28.15 -4.36 -5.36
N GLU A 183 -28.17 -3.13 -4.88
CA GLU A 183 -29.12 -2.12 -5.34
C GLU A 183 -28.91 -1.78 -6.82
N TYR A 184 -27.66 -1.62 -7.25
CA TYR A 184 -27.33 -1.40 -8.65
C TYR A 184 -27.85 -2.52 -9.54
N VAL A 185 -27.57 -3.78 -9.17
CA VAL A 185 -27.99 -4.97 -9.95
C VAL A 185 -29.51 -5.11 -10.00
N LYS A 186 -30.22 -4.78 -8.91
CA LYS A 186 -31.70 -4.75 -8.90
C LYS A 186 -32.27 -3.74 -9.88
N GLY A 187 -31.63 -2.59 -10.05
CA GLY A 187 -32.13 -1.54 -10.96
C GLY A 187 -31.66 -1.69 -12.40
N ASN A 188 -30.44 -2.16 -12.63
CA ASN A 188 -29.78 -2.16 -13.94
C ASN A 188 -29.46 -3.55 -14.49
N GLY A 189 -29.64 -4.60 -13.69
CA GLY A 189 -29.28 -5.96 -14.06
C GLY A 189 -27.79 -6.27 -13.85
N ILE A 190 -27.43 -7.50 -14.11
CA ILE A 190 -26.03 -8.02 -14.01
C ILE A 190 -25.23 -7.62 -15.23
N THR A 191 -23.89 -7.53 -15.05
CA THR A 191 -22.97 -7.09 -16.12
C THR A 191 -22.47 -8.21 -17.01
N TRP A 192 -22.90 -9.46 -16.78
CA TRP A 192 -22.55 -10.64 -17.58
C TRP A 192 -21.05 -10.84 -17.77
N GLY A 193 -20.27 -10.67 -16.72
CA GLY A 193 -18.83 -10.84 -16.74
C GLY A 193 -18.03 -9.67 -17.32
N LYS A 194 -18.68 -8.58 -17.72
CA LYS A 194 -18.00 -7.39 -18.27
C LYS A 194 -16.96 -6.82 -17.28
N GLN A 195 -17.33 -6.68 -16.00
CA GLN A 195 -16.39 -6.16 -15.00
C GLN A 195 -15.22 -7.13 -14.77
N LEU A 196 -15.49 -8.42 -14.71
CA LEU A 196 -14.47 -9.46 -14.57
C LEU A 196 -13.51 -9.48 -15.76
N SER A 197 -13.97 -9.21 -16.97
CA SER A 197 -13.10 -9.13 -18.15
C SER A 197 -12.03 -8.04 -18.01
N GLY A 198 -12.36 -6.91 -17.36
CA GLY A 198 -11.41 -5.85 -17.07
C GLY A 198 -10.31 -6.28 -16.11
N VAL A 199 -10.62 -7.16 -15.17
CA VAL A 199 -9.63 -7.74 -14.25
C VAL A 199 -8.76 -8.78 -14.96
N LEU A 200 -9.36 -9.69 -15.72
CA LEU A 200 -8.62 -10.74 -16.44
C LEU A 200 -7.70 -10.18 -17.53
N LEU A 201 -8.13 -9.13 -18.21
CA LEU A 201 -7.41 -8.49 -19.30
C LEU A 201 -6.80 -7.14 -18.85
N PHE A 202 -6.41 -7.02 -17.57
CA PHE A 202 -5.86 -5.79 -17.01
C PHE A 202 -4.63 -5.27 -17.76
N PHE A 203 -3.83 -6.17 -18.33
CA PHE A 203 -2.61 -5.88 -19.08
C PHE A 203 -2.88 -5.26 -20.47
N VAL A 204 -4.09 -5.35 -20.99
CA VAL A 204 -4.44 -4.72 -22.26
C VAL A 204 -4.52 -3.20 -22.09
N PRO A 205 -3.74 -2.39 -22.82
CA PRO A 205 -3.79 -0.94 -22.72
C PRO A 205 -5.17 -0.37 -23.11
N SER A 206 -5.61 0.66 -22.40
CA SER A 206 -6.89 1.33 -22.70
C SER A 206 -6.95 1.94 -24.09
N ALA A 207 -5.78 2.26 -24.69
CA ALA A 207 -5.67 2.72 -26.08
C ALA A 207 -6.12 1.66 -27.09
N LEU A 208 -5.95 0.38 -26.77
CA LEU A 208 -6.37 -0.76 -27.61
C LEU A 208 -7.78 -1.25 -27.27
N TRP A 209 -8.29 -0.87 -26.10
CA TRP A 209 -9.61 -1.28 -25.61
C TRP A 209 -10.36 -0.07 -25.02
N THR A 210 -10.96 0.72 -25.86
CA THR A 210 -11.69 1.95 -25.49
C THR A 210 -12.87 1.72 -24.55
N GLY A 211 -13.49 0.53 -24.59
CA GLY A 211 -14.57 0.11 -23.70
C GLY A 211 -14.10 -0.72 -22.49
N LYS A 212 -12.81 -0.66 -22.12
CA LYS A 212 -12.26 -1.38 -20.97
C LYS A 212 -13.00 -0.99 -19.70
N PRO A 213 -13.60 -1.96 -18.98
CA PRO A 213 -14.29 -1.65 -17.74
C PRO A 213 -13.31 -1.16 -16.68
N ILE A 214 -13.74 -0.18 -15.91
CA ILE A 214 -13.06 0.26 -14.68
C ILE A 214 -13.31 -0.75 -13.57
N GLY A 215 -12.51 -0.71 -12.50
CA GLY A 215 -12.73 -1.61 -11.34
C GLY A 215 -14.14 -1.48 -10.78
N SER A 216 -14.73 -2.59 -10.31
CA SER A 216 -16.13 -2.64 -9.90
C SER A 216 -16.46 -1.65 -8.78
N GLY A 217 -15.52 -1.39 -7.86
CA GLY A 217 -15.69 -0.33 -6.85
C GLY A 217 -15.84 1.05 -7.47
N ALA A 218 -14.94 1.42 -8.39
CA ALA A 218 -15.02 2.69 -9.12
C ALA A 218 -16.31 2.79 -9.95
N PHE A 219 -16.70 1.68 -10.58
CA PHE A 219 -17.93 1.60 -11.35
C PHE A 219 -19.19 1.87 -10.50
N ILE A 220 -19.25 1.30 -9.29
CA ILE A 220 -20.37 1.57 -8.35
C ILE A 220 -20.34 3.02 -7.85
N ALA A 221 -19.15 3.57 -7.58
CA ALA A 221 -19.02 4.98 -7.16
C ALA A 221 -19.49 5.94 -8.27
N GLU A 222 -19.11 5.70 -9.53
CA GLU A 222 -19.58 6.48 -10.67
C GLU A 222 -21.09 6.34 -10.87
N ALA A 223 -21.65 5.13 -10.74
CA ALA A 223 -23.10 4.91 -10.83
C ALA A 223 -23.89 5.64 -9.73
N ARG A 224 -23.23 5.99 -8.63
CA ARG A 224 -23.79 6.78 -7.51
C ARG A 224 -23.46 8.29 -7.62
N ASN A 225 -22.74 8.72 -8.65
CA ASN A 225 -22.27 10.11 -8.81
C ASN A 225 -21.43 10.59 -7.60
N TRP A 226 -20.57 9.73 -7.08
CA TRP A 226 -19.69 10.11 -6.01
C TRP A 226 -18.48 10.88 -6.55
N ASP A 227 -17.98 11.86 -5.78
CA ASP A 227 -16.81 12.67 -6.14
C ASP A 227 -15.49 11.87 -6.06
N PHE A 228 -15.53 10.67 -5.49
CA PHE A 228 -14.38 9.78 -5.38
C PHE A 228 -14.69 8.37 -5.87
N THR A 229 -13.75 7.76 -6.58
CA THR A 229 -13.91 6.43 -7.18
C THR A 229 -13.07 5.34 -6.53
N ASN A 230 -12.25 5.70 -5.54
CA ASN A 230 -11.34 4.76 -4.88
C ASN A 230 -12.03 4.01 -3.74
N ILE A 231 -13.01 3.19 -4.06
CA ILE A 231 -13.67 2.30 -3.11
C ILE A 231 -13.35 0.84 -3.41
N SER A 232 -13.25 0.05 -2.34
CA SER A 232 -13.02 -1.38 -2.45
C SER A 232 -14.33 -2.10 -2.78
N CYS A 233 -14.26 -3.07 -3.68
CA CYS A 233 -15.38 -3.98 -3.94
C CYS A 233 -15.03 -5.36 -3.37
N PRO A 234 -15.79 -5.91 -2.41
CA PRO A 234 -15.54 -7.25 -1.89
C PRO A 234 -15.82 -8.32 -2.95
N TYR A 235 -15.12 -9.46 -2.88
CA TYR A 235 -15.24 -10.53 -3.87
C TYR A 235 -16.68 -11.01 -4.08
N VAL A 236 -17.48 -11.03 -3.01
CA VAL A 236 -18.91 -11.37 -3.12
C VAL A 236 -19.67 -10.36 -3.99
N ALA A 237 -19.36 -9.08 -3.85
CA ALA A 237 -19.98 -8.03 -4.68
C ALA A 237 -19.46 -8.11 -6.13
N GLU A 238 -18.17 -8.44 -6.34
CA GLU A 238 -17.61 -8.69 -7.66
C GLU A 238 -18.31 -9.85 -8.37
N GLY A 239 -18.53 -10.95 -7.68
CA GLY A 239 -19.28 -12.08 -8.21
C GLY A 239 -20.73 -11.66 -8.53
N TYR A 240 -21.39 -11.02 -7.58
CA TYR A 240 -22.79 -10.64 -7.70
C TYR A 240 -23.05 -9.65 -8.84
N ILE A 241 -22.19 -8.64 -9.05
CA ILE A 241 -22.36 -7.67 -10.14
C ILE A 241 -22.21 -8.34 -11.51
N ASN A 242 -21.39 -9.37 -11.61
CA ASN A 242 -21.13 -10.07 -12.88
C ASN A 242 -22.17 -11.14 -13.18
N PHE A 243 -22.61 -11.92 -12.18
CA PHE A 243 -23.38 -13.15 -12.41
C PHE A 243 -24.59 -13.29 -11.48
N GLY A 244 -24.89 -12.29 -10.66
CA GLY A 244 -25.98 -12.37 -9.69
C GLY A 244 -25.71 -13.41 -8.61
N LEU A 245 -26.72 -14.20 -8.27
CA LEU A 245 -26.62 -15.24 -7.24
C LEU A 245 -25.71 -16.43 -7.62
N PHE A 246 -25.27 -16.51 -8.86
CA PHE A 246 -24.37 -17.56 -9.34
C PHE A 246 -22.90 -17.13 -9.37
N GLY A 247 -22.57 -15.89 -8.96
CA GLY A 247 -21.25 -15.32 -8.95
C GLY A 247 -20.50 -15.32 -7.64
#